data_fdfc2f4d96a3ccc51d33f9a55dc3a7aa
#
_entry.id   fdfc2f4d96a3ccc51d33f9a55dc3a7aa
#
_cell.length_a   1.000
_cell.length_b   1.000
_cell.length_c   1.000
_cell.angle_alpha   90.00
_cell.angle_beta   90.00
_cell.angle_gamma   90.00
#
_symmetry.space_group_name_H-M   'P 1'
#
loop_
_entity.id
_entity.type
_entity.pdbx_description
1 polymer ?
#
loop_
_entity_poly.entity_id
_entity_poly.type
_entity_poly.pdbx_seq_one_letter_code
_entity_poly.pdbx_strand_id
1 'polypeptide(L)'
;MKKNILATLTAGALLTLSLSAGPINAAQAQFTDIQGIAGADKIESLHKDGFIKGVSDSLFKPELELNTAQGIQLIADGLNLNLDTIRFIKQPLPSDHFSHVKDGVWYSDAFIRAQYNGIQMSQDIDPSKPLTREQFTLFLMQGIEAKGGLPMINIKPVDITDEQELTPEYQGAIQRSLVLKINELDAAGNFNPKQTITRAEAAVMMYNAIEYMESFHAPQIPETPEK
;
A
#
# COMPACT_ATOMS: atom_id res chain seq x y z
N MET A 1 13.38 86.24 -34.45
CA MET A 1 13.58 85.78 -33.07
C MET A 1 13.14 84.35 -33.02
N LYS A 2 14.08 83.40 -33.06
CA LYS A 2 13.78 81.96 -33.05
C LYS A 2 14.26 81.39 -31.69
N LYS A 3 13.33 80.84 -30.90
CA LYS A 3 13.62 80.20 -29.65
C LYS A 3 13.78 78.69 -29.89
N ASN A 4 14.97 78.19 -29.65
CA ASN A 4 15.27 76.74 -29.64
C ASN A 4 14.81 76.15 -28.31
N ILE A 5 13.97 75.12 -28.35
CA ILE A 5 13.60 74.31 -27.21
C ILE A 5 14.38 73.01 -27.33
N LEU A 6 15.26 72.81 -26.35
CA LEU A 6 16.06 71.61 -26.18
C LEU A 6 15.19 70.55 -25.49
N ALA A 7 14.92 69.46 -26.14
CA ALA A 7 14.21 68.31 -25.55
C ALA A 7 15.24 67.28 -25.02
N THR A 8 15.30 67.15 -23.70
CA THR A 8 16.09 66.11 -23.03
C THR A 8 15.30 64.79 -23.00
N LEU A 9 15.80 63.77 -23.73
CA LEU A 9 15.33 62.42 -23.62
C LEU A 9 15.94 61.76 -22.36
N THR A 10 15.13 61.44 -21.38
CA THR A 10 15.50 60.51 -20.27
C THR A 10 15.16 59.10 -20.67
N ALA A 11 16.18 58.29 -20.91
CA ALA A 11 16.05 56.86 -21.11
C ALA A 11 15.81 56.16 -19.75
N GLY A 12 14.58 55.75 -19.51
CA GLY A 12 14.22 54.92 -18.36
C GLY A 12 14.56 53.47 -18.67
N ALA A 13 15.56 52.91 -18.00
CA ALA A 13 15.83 51.49 -18.04
C ALA A 13 14.80 50.73 -17.20
N LEU A 14 13.87 50.01 -17.82
CA LEU A 14 13.01 49.03 -17.16
C LEU A 14 13.81 47.79 -16.87
N LEU A 15 14.18 47.61 -15.59
CA LEU A 15 14.69 46.36 -15.09
C LEU A 15 13.51 45.39 -14.95
N THR A 16 13.33 44.46 -15.89
CA THR A 16 12.40 43.35 -15.74
C THR A 16 13.06 42.28 -14.86
N LEU A 17 12.68 42.24 -13.58
CA LEU A 17 12.95 41.08 -12.72
C LEU A 17 12.13 39.90 -13.24
N SER A 18 12.74 39.00 -13.98
CA SER A 18 12.16 37.68 -14.27
C SER A 18 12.28 36.82 -13.01
N LEU A 19 11.19 36.74 -12.24
CA LEU A 19 11.02 35.67 -11.25
C LEU A 19 10.92 34.34 -12.00
N SER A 20 12.02 33.61 -12.04
CA SER A 20 11.99 32.20 -12.39
C SER A 20 11.30 31.45 -11.22
N ALA A 21 10.00 31.21 -11.35
CA ALA A 21 9.31 30.23 -10.52
C ALA A 21 9.88 28.85 -10.87
N GLY A 22 10.89 28.40 -10.10
CA GLY A 22 11.28 27.00 -10.12
C GLY A 22 10.11 26.14 -9.69
N PRO A 23 10.07 24.85 -10.07
CA PRO A 23 9.02 23.94 -9.61
C PRO A 23 9.00 23.97 -8.08
N ILE A 24 7.90 24.44 -7.51
CA ILE A 24 7.63 24.29 -6.08
C ILE A 24 7.37 22.80 -5.91
N ASN A 25 8.40 22.05 -5.53
CA ASN A 25 8.23 20.73 -4.96
C ASN A 25 7.49 20.99 -3.64
N ALA A 26 6.16 20.83 -3.65
CA ALA A 26 5.39 20.82 -2.43
C ALA A 26 5.94 19.65 -1.61
N ALA A 27 6.79 19.93 -0.62
CA ALA A 27 7.20 18.94 0.35
C ALA A 27 5.91 18.39 0.94
N GLN A 28 5.67 17.09 0.75
CA GLN A 28 4.53 16.43 1.35
C GLN A 28 4.62 16.66 2.87
N ALA A 29 3.55 17.17 3.46
CA ALA A 29 3.54 17.48 4.87
C ALA A 29 3.77 16.20 5.68
N GLN A 30 4.75 16.23 6.58
CA GLN A 30 5.06 15.14 7.47
C GLN A 30 3.91 14.94 8.48
N PHE A 31 3.55 13.70 8.77
CA PHE A 31 2.54 13.40 9.78
C PHE A 31 3.04 13.75 11.20
N THR A 32 2.24 14.49 11.95
CA THR A 32 2.60 14.95 13.29
C THR A 32 2.27 13.95 14.39
N ASP A 33 1.39 12.98 14.10
CA ASP A 33 0.84 12.02 15.07
C ASP A 33 1.47 10.63 15.00
N ILE A 34 2.56 10.47 14.26
CA ILE A 34 3.31 9.19 14.19
C ILE A 34 4.62 9.22 14.97
N GLN A 35 4.94 10.32 15.65
CA GLN A 35 6.17 10.43 16.44
C GLN A 35 6.16 9.41 17.59
N GLY A 36 7.22 8.58 17.64
CA GLY A 36 7.35 7.52 18.64
C GLY A 36 6.55 6.24 18.35
N ILE A 37 5.83 6.19 17.21
CA ILE A 37 5.19 4.96 16.72
C ILE A 37 6.25 4.06 16.09
N ALA A 38 6.19 2.77 16.40
CA ALA A 38 7.05 1.77 15.75
C ALA A 38 6.79 1.77 14.24
N GLY A 39 7.86 1.93 13.44
CA GLY A 39 7.75 2.00 11.98
C GLY A 39 7.25 3.35 11.44
N ALA A 40 7.37 4.45 12.20
CA ALA A 40 7.05 5.80 11.72
C ALA A 40 7.79 6.15 10.43
N ASP A 41 9.06 5.78 10.32
CA ASP A 41 9.89 5.93 9.13
C ASP A 41 9.33 5.19 7.90
N LYS A 42 8.77 4.00 8.08
CA LYS A 42 8.11 3.20 7.04
C LYS A 42 6.80 3.85 6.58
N ILE A 43 6.02 4.37 7.53
CA ILE A 43 4.79 5.11 7.23
C ILE A 43 5.10 6.37 6.41
N GLU A 44 6.14 7.12 6.79
CA GLU A 44 6.57 8.30 6.05
C GLU A 44 7.07 7.96 4.65
N SER A 45 7.82 6.86 4.49
CA SER A 45 8.28 6.39 3.19
C SER A 45 7.10 6.06 2.28
N LEU A 46 6.13 5.25 2.75
CA LEU A 46 4.93 4.92 1.97
C LEU A 46 4.11 6.16 1.60
N HIS A 47 4.05 7.16 2.49
CA HIS A 47 3.37 8.42 2.21
C HIS A 47 4.10 9.22 1.11
N LYS A 48 5.42 9.34 1.23
CA LYS A 48 6.27 10.03 0.24
C LYS A 48 6.16 9.38 -1.14
N ASP A 49 6.08 8.06 -1.19
CA ASP A 49 5.97 7.29 -2.42
C ASP A 49 4.52 7.22 -2.96
N GLY A 50 3.57 7.81 -2.22
CA GLY A 50 2.17 7.93 -2.64
C GLY A 50 1.30 6.70 -2.41
N PHE A 51 1.84 5.65 -1.75
CA PHE A 51 1.09 4.42 -1.45
C PHE A 51 0.01 4.61 -0.39
N ILE A 52 0.24 5.52 0.56
CA ILE A 52 -0.74 5.82 1.60
C ILE A 52 -1.00 7.32 1.70
N LYS A 53 -2.17 7.65 2.24
CA LYS A 53 -2.59 9.03 2.52
C LYS A 53 -2.96 9.18 3.99
N GLY A 54 -2.78 10.38 4.53
CA GLY A 54 -3.32 10.75 5.83
C GLY A 54 -4.85 10.85 5.80
N VAL A 55 -5.44 10.92 6.99
CA VAL A 55 -6.84 11.35 7.15
C VAL A 55 -6.99 12.86 6.93
N SER A 56 -5.87 13.59 7.05
CA SER A 56 -5.68 14.98 6.64
C SER A 56 -4.22 15.18 6.22
N ASP A 57 -3.86 16.39 5.80
CA ASP A 57 -2.49 16.72 5.35
C ASP A 57 -1.42 16.45 6.41
N SER A 58 -1.76 16.50 7.70
CA SER A 58 -0.81 16.37 8.80
C SER A 58 -1.10 15.24 9.77
N LEU A 59 -2.18 14.46 9.57
CA LEU A 59 -2.59 13.40 10.48
C LEU A 59 -2.75 12.07 9.76
N PHE A 60 -2.07 11.05 10.27
CA PHE A 60 -2.17 9.67 9.79
C PHE A 60 -3.23 8.86 10.53
N LYS A 61 -3.41 9.10 11.84
CA LYS A 61 -4.24 8.31 12.76
C LYS A 61 -3.76 6.85 12.89
N PRO A 62 -2.54 6.63 13.43
CA PRO A 62 -1.90 5.31 13.46
C PRO A 62 -2.72 4.24 14.17
N GLU A 63 -3.39 4.58 15.26
CA GLU A 63 -4.18 3.66 16.09
C GLU A 63 -5.60 3.38 15.55
N LEU A 64 -5.99 4.05 14.45
CA LEU A 64 -7.32 3.81 13.88
C LEU A 64 -7.38 2.41 13.28
N GLU A 65 -8.36 1.63 13.71
CA GLU A 65 -8.64 0.29 13.19
C GLU A 65 -9.13 0.35 11.73
N LEU A 66 -8.71 -0.62 10.93
CA LEU A 66 -9.16 -0.75 9.55
C LEU A 66 -10.40 -1.65 9.45
N ASN A 67 -11.32 -1.25 8.59
CA ASN A 67 -12.33 -2.17 8.09
C ASN A 67 -11.83 -2.94 6.85
N THR A 68 -12.58 -3.97 6.45
CA THR A 68 -12.21 -4.84 5.34
C THR A 68 -12.01 -4.05 4.03
N ALA A 69 -12.88 -3.07 3.73
CA ALA A 69 -12.76 -2.26 2.52
C ALA A 69 -11.44 -1.49 2.47
N GLN A 70 -11.05 -0.89 3.59
CA GLN A 70 -9.79 -0.14 3.70
C GLN A 70 -8.56 -1.04 3.57
N GLY A 71 -8.60 -2.24 4.18
CA GLY A 71 -7.51 -3.20 4.09
C GLY A 71 -7.34 -3.74 2.67
N ILE A 72 -8.42 -4.13 1.99
CA ILE A 72 -8.37 -4.60 0.60
C ILE A 72 -7.90 -3.49 -0.34
N GLN A 73 -8.35 -2.25 -0.15
CA GLN A 73 -7.89 -1.10 -0.94
C GLN A 73 -6.37 -0.90 -0.77
N LEU A 74 -5.88 -0.93 0.49
CA LEU A 74 -4.45 -0.77 0.78
C LEU A 74 -3.62 -1.86 0.10
N ILE A 75 -4.06 -3.12 0.15
CA ILE A 75 -3.36 -4.24 -0.50
C ILE A 75 -3.38 -4.09 -2.02
N ALA A 76 -4.55 -3.79 -2.60
CA ALA A 76 -4.69 -3.66 -4.04
C ALA A 76 -3.83 -2.52 -4.62
N ASP A 77 -3.75 -1.40 -3.93
CA ASP A 77 -2.95 -0.24 -4.34
C ASP A 77 -1.46 -0.46 -4.06
N GLY A 78 -1.11 -0.92 -2.85
CA GLY A 78 0.28 -1.12 -2.44
C GLY A 78 1.00 -2.20 -3.26
N LEU A 79 0.31 -3.25 -3.65
CA LEU A 79 0.86 -4.28 -4.53
C LEU A 79 0.67 -3.96 -6.02
N ASN A 80 0.08 -2.81 -6.37
CA ASN A 80 -0.23 -2.44 -7.74
C ASN A 80 -0.96 -3.59 -8.49
N LEU A 81 -2.01 -4.12 -7.86
CA LEU A 81 -2.84 -5.14 -8.49
C LEU A 81 -3.65 -4.50 -9.60
N ASN A 82 -3.62 -5.07 -10.80
CA ASN A 82 -4.33 -4.56 -11.97
C ASN A 82 -4.99 -5.68 -12.77
N LEU A 83 -5.77 -5.31 -13.76
CA LEU A 83 -6.51 -6.23 -14.63
C LEU A 83 -6.02 -6.18 -16.09
N ASP A 84 -4.87 -5.56 -16.35
CA ASP A 84 -4.38 -5.21 -17.69
C ASP A 84 -4.16 -6.44 -18.58
N THR A 85 -3.82 -7.59 -17.98
CA THR A 85 -3.58 -8.85 -18.69
C THR A 85 -4.84 -9.69 -18.89
N ILE A 86 -5.98 -9.28 -18.30
CA ILE A 86 -7.22 -10.05 -18.30
C ILE A 86 -8.19 -9.44 -19.32
N ARG A 87 -8.70 -10.27 -20.24
CA ARG A 87 -9.72 -9.85 -21.19
C ARG A 87 -11.11 -10.22 -20.66
N PHE A 88 -11.94 -9.23 -20.50
CA PHE A 88 -13.34 -9.41 -20.09
C PHE A 88 -14.29 -9.26 -21.28
N ILE A 89 -15.30 -10.13 -21.35
CA ILE A 89 -16.43 -9.98 -22.30
C ILE A 89 -17.37 -8.88 -21.80
N LYS A 90 -17.54 -8.79 -20.48
CA LYS A 90 -18.34 -7.79 -19.76
C LYS A 90 -17.49 -7.26 -18.62
N GLN A 91 -17.59 -5.96 -18.34
CA GLN A 91 -16.92 -5.38 -17.16
C GLN A 91 -17.37 -6.14 -15.90
N PRO A 92 -16.41 -6.67 -15.10
CA PRO A 92 -16.74 -7.39 -13.87
C PRO A 92 -17.26 -6.41 -12.82
N LEU A 93 -18.26 -6.85 -12.08
CA LEU A 93 -18.83 -6.10 -10.97
C LEU A 93 -18.62 -6.86 -9.66
N PRO A 94 -18.40 -6.15 -8.53
CA PRO A 94 -18.37 -6.81 -7.21
C PRO A 94 -19.56 -7.71 -6.93
N SER A 95 -20.76 -7.29 -7.31
CA SER A 95 -21.99 -8.06 -7.15
C SER A 95 -22.01 -9.38 -7.92
N ASP A 96 -21.13 -9.58 -8.91
CA ASP A 96 -20.96 -10.87 -9.60
C ASP A 96 -20.26 -11.92 -8.68
N HIS A 97 -19.56 -11.48 -7.61
CA HIS A 97 -18.72 -12.31 -6.75
C HIS A 97 -19.09 -12.26 -5.27
N PHE A 98 -19.64 -11.14 -4.78
CA PHE A 98 -19.81 -10.86 -3.34
C PHE A 98 -21.23 -10.41 -3.02
N SER A 99 -21.78 -10.91 -1.92
CA SER A 99 -23.15 -10.58 -1.47
C SER A 99 -23.28 -9.19 -0.84
N HIS A 100 -22.19 -8.66 -0.25
CA HIS A 100 -22.22 -7.42 0.53
C HIS A 100 -21.33 -6.31 -0.05
N VAL A 101 -20.57 -6.58 -1.11
CA VAL A 101 -19.75 -5.57 -1.78
C VAL A 101 -20.58 -4.87 -2.84
N LYS A 102 -20.79 -3.56 -2.66
CA LYS A 102 -21.59 -2.73 -3.58
C LYS A 102 -20.81 -2.37 -4.83
N ASP A 103 -21.52 -2.24 -5.95
CA ASP A 103 -20.98 -1.73 -7.20
C ASP A 103 -20.87 -0.20 -7.17
N GLY A 104 -19.86 0.34 -7.87
CA GLY A 104 -19.73 1.77 -8.11
C GLY A 104 -19.39 2.63 -6.89
N VAL A 105 -18.96 2.02 -5.78
CA VAL A 105 -18.44 2.73 -4.61
C VAL A 105 -16.90 2.73 -4.61
N TRP A 106 -16.29 3.54 -3.73
CA TRP A 106 -14.85 3.81 -3.75
C TRP A 106 -13.95 2.56 -3.65
N TYR A 107 -14.42 1.50 -3.00
CA TYR A 107 -13.66 0.24 -2.85
C TYR A 107 -13.99 -0.84 -3.89
N SER A 108 -15.00 -0.62 -4.74
CA SER A 108 -15.49 -1.64 -5.70
C SER A 108 -14.38 -2.18 -6.60
N ASP A 109 -13.58 -1.30 -7.16
CA ASP A 109 -12.47 -1.65 -8.03
C ASP A 109 -11.39 -2.47 -7.31
N ALA A 110 -11.07 -2.13 -6.06
CA ALA A 110 -10.08 -2.86 -5.27
C ALA A 110 -10.49 -4.31 -5.02
N PHE A 111 -11.78 -4.57 -4.74
CA PHE A 111 -12.28 -5.93 -4.56
C PHE A 111 -12.18 -6.75 -5.86
N ILE A 112 -12.49 -6.14 -7.01
CA ILE A 112 -12.36 -6.80 -8.31
C ILE A 112 -10.89 -7.07 -8.62
N ARG A 113 -10.00 -6.09 -8.44
CA ARG A 113 -8.56 -6.29 -8.63
C ARG A 113 -8.03 -7.42 -7.73
N ALA A 114 -8.38 -7.40 -6.45
CA ALA A 114 -7.98 -8.42 -5.49
C ALA A 114 -8.47 -9.83 -5.92
N GLN A 115 -9.76 -9.95 -6.24
CA GLN A 115 -10.38 -11.22 -6.65
C GLN A 115 -9.69 -11.82 -7.89
N TYR A 116 -9.48 -11.02 -8.93
CA TYR A 116 -8.89 -11.49 -10.19
C TYR A 116 -7.37 -11.65 -10.13
N ASN A 117 -6.71 -11.10 -9.12
CA ASN A 117 -5.31 -11.37 -8.80
C ASN A 117 -5.12 -12.46 -7.74
N GLY A 118 -6.12 -13.32 -7.51
CA GLY A 118 -5.98 -14.54 -6.71
C GLY A 118 -6.13 -14.37 -5.21
N ILE A 119 -6.53 -13.19 -4.71
CA ILE A 119 -6.87 -13.02 -3.30
C ILE A 119 -8.24 -13.68 -3.07
N GLN A 120 -8.23 -14.76 -2.31
CA GLN A 120 -9.44 -15.54 -2.04
C GLN A 120 -10.22 -14.89 -0.89
N MET A 121 -11.37 -14.37 -1.22
CA MET A 121 -12.31 -13.76 -0.26
C MET A 121 -13.61 -14.55 -0.23
N SER A 122 -14.22 -14.65 0.96
CA SER A 122 -15.55 -15.25 1.08
C SER A 122 -16.57 -14.46 0.25
N GLN A 123 -17.52 -15.16 -0.38
CA GLN A 123 -18.65 -14.52 -1.05
C GLN A 123 -19.45 -13.60 -0.09
N ASP A 124 -19.48 -13.94 1.21
CA ASP A 124 -20.18 -13.19 2.25
C ASP A 124 -19.31 -12.15 2.94
N ILE A 125 -18.14 -11.82 2.38
CA ILE A 125 -17.26 -10.81 2.96
C ILE A 125 -17.99 -9.47 3.07
N ASP A 126 -17.94 -8.86 4.27
CA ASP A 126 -18.58 -7.56 4.54
C ASP A 126 -17.51 -6.46 4.58
N PRO A 127 -17.53 -5.51 3.64
CA PRO A 127 -16.57 -4.42 3.56
C PRO A 127 -16.53 -3.52 4.80
N SER A 128 -17.63 -3.46 5.55
CA SER A 128 -17.77 -2.58 6.73
C SER A 128 -17.24 -3.19 8.02
N LYS A 129 -16.99 -4.48 8.06
CA LYS A 129 -16.53 -5.17 9.27
C LYS A 129 -15.07 -4.87 9.58
N PRO A 130 -14.70 -4.82 10.88
CA PRO A 130 -13.31 -4.76 11.29
C PRO A 130 -12.51 -5.89 10.65
N LEU A 131 -11.31 -5.57 10.18
CA LEU A 131 -10.39 -6.54 9.58
C LEU A 131 -9.40 -7.03 10.63
N THR A 132 -9.32 -8.34 10.86
CA THR A 132 -8.38 -8.88 11.82
C THR A 132 -6.95 -8.92 11.26
N ARG A 133 -5.96 -8.96 12.16
CA ARG A 133 -4.55 -9.06 11.80
C ARG A 133 -4.25 -10.32 10.97
N GLU A 134 -4.86 -11.46 11.32
CA GLU A 134 -4.69 -12.70 10.55
C GLU A 134 -5.32 -12.62 9.15
N GLN A 135 -6.50 -11.98 9.02
CA GLN A 135 -7.14 -11.81 7.72
C GLN A 135 -6.34 -10.89 6.81
N PHE A 136 -5.88 -9.75 7.34
CA PHE A 136 -5.02 -8.85 6.56
C PHE A 136 -3.75 -9.56 6.10
N THR A 137 -3.10 -10.33 7.00
CA THR A 137 -1.92 -11.11 6.66
C THR A 137 -2.20 -12.11 5.54
N LEU A 138 -3.31 -12.85 5.63
CA LEU A 138 -3.70 -13.80 4.58
C LEU A 138 -3.84 -13.11 3.23
N PHE A 139 -4.62 -12.03 3.17
CA PHE A 139 -4.87 -11.32 1.91
C PHE A 139 -3.60 -10.71 1.33
N LEU A 140 -2.75 -10.13 2.17
CA LEU A 140 -1.46 -9.59 1.75
C LEU A 140 -0.55 -10.68 1.17
N MET A 141 -0.43 -11.81 1.86
CA MET A 141 0.43 -12.93 1.41
C MET A 141 -0.09 -13.56 0.11
N GLN A 142 -1.40 -13.70 -0.06
CA GLN A 142 -1.99 -14.15 -1.32
C GLN A 142 -1.71 -13.17 -2.47
N GLY A 143 -1.79 -11.87 -2.20
CA GLY A 143 -1.46 -10.83 -3.18
C GLY A 143 0.01 -10.88 -3.62
N ILE A 144 0.95 -11.08 -2.69
CA ILE A 144 2.38 -11.26 -3.00
C ILE A 144 2.61 -12.52 -3.83
N GLU A 145 1.96 -13.63 -3.47
CA GLU A 145 2.06 -14.90 -4.20
C GLU A 145 1.57 -14.76 -5.65
N ALA A 146 0.46 -14.08 -5.83
CA ALA A 146 -0.11 -13.81 -7.16
C ALA A 146 0.80 -12.96 -8.06
N LYS A 147 1.61 -12.08 -7.48
CA LYS A 147 2.62 -11.29 -8.21
C LYS A 147 3.85 -12.12 -8.63
N GLY A 148 3.90 -13.39 -8.27
CA GLY A 148 4.90 -14.34 -8.79
C GLY A 148 6.26 -14.31 -8.09
N GLY A 149 6.34 -13.83 -6.86
CA GLY A 149 7.60 -13.61 -6.19
C GLY A 149 7.93 -14.53 -5.01
N LEU A 150 7.06 -15.46 -4.62
CA LEU A 150 7.35 -16.31 -3.46
C LEU A 150 8.13 -17.56 -3.86
N PRO A 151 9.39 -17.73 -3.35
CA PRO A 151 10.12 -18.95 -3.57
C PRO A 151 9.47 -20.12 -2.84
N MET A 152 9.65 -21.31 -3.40
CA MET A 152 9.42 -22.56 -2.66
C MET A 152 10.52 -22.69 -1.62
N ILE A 153 10.29 -22.15 -0.43
CA ILE A 153 11.24 -22.25 0.69
C ILE A 153 10.79 -23.33 1.66
N ASN A 154 11.77 -24.10 2.12
CA ASN A 154 11.53 -25.02 3.24
C ASN A 154 11.54 -24.17 4.52
N ILE A 155 10.34 -23.82 4.99
CA ILE A 155 10.16 -22.94 6.15
C ILE A 155 10.42 -23.75 7.41
N LYS A 156 11.37 -23.29 8.23
CA LYS A 156 11.42 -23.70 9.64
C LYS A 156 10.34 -22.87 10.35
N PRO A 157 9.31 -23.49 10.92
CA PRO A 157 8.25 -22.75 11.62
C PRO A 157 8.83 -21.86 12.72
N VAL A 158 8.23 -20.69 12.89
CA VAL A 158 8.47 -19.77 14.01
C VAL A 158 7.54 -20.19 15.15
N ASP A 159 8.06 -20.27 16.37
CA ASP A 159 7.23 -20.55 17.54
C ASP A 159 6.33 -19.33 17.83
N ILE A 160 5.04 -19.55 17.89
CA ILE A 160 4.02 -18.51 18.15
C ILE A 160 3.31 -18.86 19.46
N THR A 161 3.39 -17.96 20.44
CA THR A 161 2.86 -18.23 21.79
C THR A 161 1.35 -18.45 21.81
N ASP A 162 0.61 -17.72 20.99
CA ASP A 162 -0.84 -17.79 20.85
C ASP A 162 -1.29 -18.59 19.60
N GLU A 163 -0.49 -19.58 19.17
CA GLU A 163 -0.75 -20.37 17.96
C GLU A 163 -2.14 -21.03 17.95
N GLN A 164 -2.66 -21.44 19.10
CA GLN A 164 -3.98 -22.04 19.26
C GLN A 164 -5.14 -21.08 18.90
N GLU A 165 -4.88 -19.78 18.81
CA GLU A 165 -5.88 -18.78 18.41
C GLU A 165 -5.90 -18.55 16.90
N LEU A 166 -4.91 -19.05 16.16
CA LEU A 166 -4.87 -18.93 14.71
C LEU A 166 -6.03 -19.70 14.06
N THR A 167 -6.59 -19.11 13.01
CA THR A 167 -7.44 -19.85 12.08
C THR A 167 -6.56 -20.85 11.32
N PRO A 168 -6.84 -22.18 11.36
CA PRO A 168 -5.97 -23.20 10.78
C PRO A 168 -5.59 -22.95 9.32
N GLU A 169 -6.56 -22.49 8.52
CA GLU A 169 -6.38 -22.19 7.10
C GLU A 169 -5.43 -21.00 6.84
N TYR A 170 -5.19 -20.15 7.86
CA TYR A 170 -4.35 -18.96 7.74
C TYR A 170 -2.92 -19.19 8.24
N GLN A 171 -2.70 -20.29 8.98
CA GLN A 171 -1.44 -20.60 9.62
C GLN A 171 -0.25 -20.58 8.64
N GLY A 172 -0.42 -21.15 7.45
CA GLY A 172 0.63 -21.18 6.43
C GLY A 172 1.05 -19.80 5.94
N ALA A 173 0.07 -18.89 5.73
CA ALA A 173 0.33 -17.51 5.33
C ALA A 173 1.02 -16.72 6.45
N ILE A 174 0.58 -16.91 7.71
CA ILE A 174 1.15 -16.27 8.89
C ILE A 174 2.60 -16.71 9.10
N GLN A 175 2.87 -18.02 9.12
CA GLN A 175 4.22 -18.56 9.25
C GLN A 175 5.16 -18.02 8.15
N ARG A 176 4.69 -17.99 6.91
CA ARG A 176 5.45 -17.45 5.79
C ARG A 176 5.72 -15.96 5.96
N SER A 177 4.74 -15.18 6.41
CA SER A 177 4.90 -13.73 6.63
C SER A 177 5.95 -13.41 7.70
N LEU A 178 6.04 -14.23 8.77
CA LEU A 178 7.04 -14.10 9.82
C LEU A 178 8.45 -14.43 9.31
N VAL A 179 8.59 -15.54 8.57
CA VAL A 179 9.89 -15.96 7.99
C VAL A 179 10.40 -14.90 6.99
N LEU A 180 9.51 -14.29 6.23
CA LEU A 180 9.85 -13.23 5.26
C LEU A 180 9.97 -11.84 5.90
N LYS A 181 9.80 -11.75 7.24
CA LYS A 181 9.85 -10.48 7.99
C LYS A 181 8.85 -9.44 7.52
N ILE A 182 7.75 -9.87 6.93
CA ILE A 182 6.61 -9.03 6.59
C ILE A 182 5.83 -8.70 7.87
N ASN A 183 5.74 -9.69 8.78
CA ASN A 183 5.19 -9.59 10.11
C ASN A 183 6.25 -9.85 11.18
N GLU A 184 5.95 -9.36 12.39
CA GLU A 184 6.72 -9.62 13.60
C GLU A 184 5.76 -10.03 14.73
N LEU A 185 6.27 -10.85 15.67
CA LEU A 185 5.58 -11.15 16.92
C LEU A 185 5.80 -10.01 17.91
N ASP A 186 4.90 -9.88 18.86
CA ASP A 186 5.10 -8.94 19.98
C ASP A 186 6.21 -9.40 20.93
N ALA A 187 6.52 -8.60 21.94
CA ALA A 187 7.59 -8.92 22.91
C ALA A 187 7.33 -10.19 23.74
N ALA A 188 6.08 -10.65 23.81
CA ALA A 188 5.68 -11.90 24.47
C ALA A 188 5.67 -13.11 23.51
N GLY A 189 5.95 -12.90 22.23
CA GLY A 189 5.94 -13.93 21.21
C GLY A 189 4.54 -14.20 20.63
N ASN A 190 3.55 -13.31 20.84
CA ASN A 190 2.21 -13.47 20.30
C ASN A 190 2.10 -12.85 18.90
N PHE A 191 1.26 -13.46 18.08
CA PHE A 191 0.83 -12.91 16.79
C PHE A 191 -0.40 -12.00 16.91
N ASN A 192 -1.25 -12.24 17.91
CA ASN A 192 -2.52 -11.55 18.15
C ASN A 192 -3.50 -11.65 16.96
N PRO A 193 -3.85 -12.88 16.50
CA PRO A 193 -4.55 -13.09 15.23
C PRO A 193 -5.92 -12.44 15.15
N LYS A 194 -6.67 -12.43 16.25
CA LYS A 194 -8.06 -11.94 16.31
C LYS A 194 -8.18 -10.46 16.59
N GLN A 195 -7.06 -9.80 16.90
CA GLN A 195 -7.04 -8.35 17.08
C GLN A 195 -7.37 -7.65 15.76
N THR A 196 -8.18 -6.61 15.80
CA THR A 196 -8.39 -5.73 14.64
C THR A 196 -7.09 -5.02 14.29
N ILE A 197 -6.69 -5.07 13.03
CA ILE A 197 -5.45 -4.44 12.58
C ILE A 197 -5.59 -2.92 12.55
N THR A 198 -4.57 -2.21 13.06
CA THR A 198 -4.50 -0.75 13.01
C THR A 198 -3.90 -0.25 11.68
N ARG A 199 -4.11 1.03 11.39
CA ARG A 199 -3.52 1.68 10.20
C ARG A 199 -1.99 1.63 10.22
N ALA A 200 -1.38 1.82 11.40
CA ALA A 200 0.08 1.74 11.54
C ALA A 200 0.59 0.32 11.26
N GLU A 201 -0.02 -0.69 11.85
CA GLU A 201 0.38 -2.09 11.63
C GLU A 201 0.25 -2.49 10.15
N ALA A 202 -0.90 -2.16 9.53
CA ALA A 202 -1.13 -2.47 8.12
C ALA A 202 -0.14 -1.75 7.19
N ALA A 203 0.20 -0.48 7.49
CA ALA A 203 1.19 0.26 6.73
C ALA A 203 2.60 -0.34 6.88
N VAL A 204 3.01 -0.70 8.10
CA VAL A 204 4.31 -1.35 8.33
C VAL A 204 4.41 -2.68 7.60
N MET A 205 3.36 -3.51 7.65
CA MET A 205 3.31 -4.78 6.92
C MET A 205 3.37 -4.56 5.41
N MET A 206 2.66 -3.55 4.89
CA MET A 206 2.70 -3.21 3.48
C MET A 206 4.09 -2.74 3.04
N TYR A 207 4.73 -1.88 3.82
CA TYR A 207 6.11 -1.46 3.55
C TYR A 207 7.07 -2.66 3.47
N ASN A 208 7.01 -3.53 4.48
CA ASN A 208 7.86 -4.73 4.51
C ASN A 208 7.58 -5.66 3.31
N ALA A 209 6.33 -5.75 2.87
CA ALA A 209 5.96 -6.55 1.70
C ALA A 209 6.53 -5.96 0.39
N ILE A 210 6.48 -4.63 0.23
CA ILE A 210 7.03 -3.94 -0.94
C ILE A 210 8.56 -4.10 -0.96
N GLU A 211 9.25 -3.82 0.15
CA GLU A 211 10.70 -4.02 0.30
C GLU A 211 11.12 -5.45 -0.02
N TYR A 212 10.34 -6.44 0.48
CA TYR A 212 10.60 -7.84 0.18
C TYR A 212 10.49 -8.12 -1.33
N MET A 213 9.43 -7.65 -1.98
CA MET A 213 9.21 -7.87 -3.41
C MET A 213 10.25 -7.19 -4.28
N GLU A 214 10.71 -5.98 -3.92
CA GLU A 214 11.78 -5.27 -4.63
C GLU A 214 13.14 -5.96 -4.47
N SER A 215 13.42 -6.52 -3.30
CA SER A 215 14.65 -7.27 -3.03
C SER A 215 14.65 -8.66 -3.64
N PHE A 216 13.47 -9.23 -3.90
CA PHE A 216 13.30 -10.55 -4.47
C PHE A 216 13.34 -10.48 -6.00
N HIS A 217 14.56 -10.61 -6.55
CA HIS A 217 14.72 -10.88 -7.98
C HIS A 217 14.58 -12.39 -8.19
N ALA A 218 13.50 -12.82 -8.87
CA ALA A 218 13.38 -14.19 -9.32
C ALA A 218 14.67 -14.59 -10.05
N PRO A 219 15.26 -15.79 -9.79
CA PRO A 219 16.45 -16.23 -10.50
C PRO A 219 16.16 -16.16 -12.01
N GLN A 220 16.95 -15.38 -12.73
CA GLN A 220 16.93 -15.38 -14.19
C GLN A 220 17.29 -16.79 -14.63
N ILE A 221 16.32 -17.53 -15.16
CA ILE A 221 16.61 -18.82 -15.81
C ILE A 221 17.49 -18.46 -17.02
N PRO A 222 18.77 -18.91 -17.07
CA PRO A 222 19.59 -18.62 -18.24
C PRO A 222 18.88 -19.15 -19.48
N GLU A 223 18.62 -18.29 -20.46
CA GLU A 223 18.13 -18.72 -21.75
C GLU A 223 19.10 -19.80 -22.26
N THR A 224 18.59 -21.02 -22.44
CA THR A 224 19.36 -22.10 -23.08
C THR A 224 19.68 -21.62 -24.49
N PRO A 225 20.97 -21.52 -24.89
CA PRO A 225 21.28 -21.10 -26.26
C PRO A 225 20.67 -22.14 -27.20
N GLU A 226 19.80 -21.67 -28.10
CA GLU A 226 19.30 -22.47 -29.22
C GLU A 226 20.49 -23.02 -30.02
N LYS A 227 20.48 -24.34 -30.23
CA LYS A 227 21.46 -25.05 -31.05
C LYS A 227 21.06 -25.01 -32.52
#